data_06730ad30392f76a348a9707adeb6edf
#
_entry.id   06730ad30392f76a348a9707adeb6edf
#
_cell.length_a   1.000
_cell.length_b   1.000
_cell.length_c   1.000
_cell.angle_alpha   90.00
_cell.angle_beta   90.00
_cell.angle_gamma   90.00
#
_symmetry.space_group_name_H-M   'P 1'
#
loop_
_entity.id
_entity.type
_entity.pdbx_description
1 polymer ?
#
loop_
_entity_poly.entity_id
_entity_poly.type
_entity_poly.pdbx_seq_one_letter_code
_entity_poly.pdbx_strand_id
1 'polypeptide(L)'
;AHLSEETHDAHMSAAKGIWKSIFYSAIGGYILLMAFLFVATNTDFINSFDPKVNPYGGGSIIALLASALGTGIKFKLVMIITTVGQIFCVTACLTSCSRMMYAFSRDGAVPGGNAWKKVNAHGVPLNAVMASAVAGIILTLPALWKSPTGAPTAFYAVVSVCVISLYLAFMIPIYLRLKAGDSFKPGQWTLGSKYKWMCTLAVAEIAIISIYFILPFAPAGTPGNKDFTWTAVNYAPLVTGGALIILWIWWQLSAKKWFTGPKRTI
;
A
#
# COMPACT_ATOMS: atom_id res chain seq x y z
N ALA A 1 -6.15 9.70 -6.55
CA ALA A 1 -5.40 9.50 -7.81
C ALA A 1 -6.15 8.54 -8.74
N HIS A 2 -6.46 7.31 -8.30
CA HIS A 2 -7.07 6.26 -9.16
C HIS A 2 -8.50 6.54 -9.66
N LEU A 3 -9.19 7.49 -9.07
CA LEU A 3 -10.54 7.93 -9.44
C LEU A 3 -10.55 9.31 -10.10
N SER A 4 -9.39 9.85 -10.46
CA SER A 4 -9.29 11.21 -11.03
C SER A 4 -10.05 11.35 -12.34
N GLU A 5 -10.09 10.32 -13.17
CA GLU A 5 -10.80 10.33 -14.46
C GLU A 5 -12.33 10.45 -14.29
N GLU A 6 -12.87 10.08 -13.13
CA GLU A 6 -14.30 10.11 -12.83
C GLU A 6 -14.70 11.31 -11.96
N THR A 7 -13.72 12.13 -11.57
CA THR A 7 -13.95 13.29 -10.72
C THR A 7 -14.32 14.50 -11.58
N HIS A 8 -15.42 15.17 -11.22
CA HIS A 8 -15.80 16.43 -11.86
C HIS A 8 -14.73 17.50 -11.60
N ASP A 9 -14.31 18.25 -12.63
CA ASP A 9 -13.20 19.20 -12.57
C ASP A 9 -11.91 18.59 -12.00
N ALA A 10 -11.52 17.44 -12.56
CA ALA A 10 -10.39 16.65 -12.08
C ALA A 10 -9.08 17.45 -11.97
N HIS A 11 -8.88 18.44 -12.84
CA HIS A 11 -7.65 19.26 -12.87
C HIS A 11 -7.38 19.98 -11.55
N MET A 12 -8.42 20.44 -10.85
CA MET A 12 -8.29 21.12 -9.58
C MET A 12 -8.75 20.26 -8.40
N SER A 13 -9.88 19.55 -8.54
CA SER A 13 -10.48 18.78 -7.46
C SER A 13 -9.63 17.60 -7.04
N ALA A 14 -9.06 16.85 -8.01
CA ALA A 14 -8.18 15.72 -7.69
C ALA A 14 -6.90 16.17 -6.97
N ALA A 15 -6.24 17.22 -7.48
CA ALA A 15 -5.02 17.73 -6.85
C ALA A 15 -5.27 18.26 -5.42
N LYS A 16 -6.34 19.03 -5.22
CA LYS A 16 -6.74 19.52 -3.90
C LYS A 16 -7.15 18.37 -2.96
N GLY A 17 -7.87 17.38 -3.48
CA GLY A 17 -8.29 16.21 -2.72
C GLY A 17 -7.11 15.39 -2.22
N ILE A 18 -6.11 15.12 -3.08
CA ILE A 18 -4.89 14.39 -2.73
C ILE A 18 -4.12 15.14 -1.64
N TRP A 19 -3.87 16.43 -1.83
CA TRP A 19 -3.14 17.22 -0.84
C TRP A 19 -3.86 17.28 0.51
N LYS A 20 -5.18 17.58 0.50
CA LYS A 20 -5.98 17.66 1.72
C LYS A 20 -6.06 16.34 2.44
N SER A 21 -6.22 15.21 1.73
CA SER A 21 -6.28 13.90 2.36
C SER A 21 -4.99 13.58 3.12
N ILE A 22 -3.82 13.87 2.53
CA ILE A 22 -2.53 13.67 3.20
C ILE A 22 -2.42 14.58 4.42
N PHE A 23 -2.73 15.86 4.27
CA PHE A 23 -2.59 16.86 5.34
C PHE A 23 -3.47 16.53 6.55
N TYR A 24 -4.77 16.29 6.34
CA TYR A 24 -5.68 15.96 7.43
C TYR A 24 -5.42 14.59 8.04
N SER A 25 -5.01 13.60 7.22
CA SER A 25 -4.61 12.29 7.74
C SER A 25 -3.34 12.37 8.57
N ALA A 26 -2.37 13.22 8.22
CA ALA A 26 -1.17 13.42 9.00
C ALA A 26 -1.49 14.02 10.39
N ILE A 27 -2.35 15.04 10.46
CA ILE A 27 -2.76 15.65 11.73
C ILE A 27 -3.55 14.64 12.57
N GLY A 28 -4.60 14.01 12.01
CA GLY A 28 -5.42 13.05 12.73
C GLY A 28 -4.63 11.82 13.17
N GLY A 29 -3.76 11.31 12.28
CA GLY A 29 -2.86 10.19 12.58
C GLY A 29 -1.86 10.51 13.69
N TYR A 30 -1.28 11.71 13.68
CA TYR A 30 -0.39 12.16 14.73
C TYR A 30 -1.08 12.21 16.10
N ILE A 31 -2.28 12.81 16.17
CA ILE A 31 -3.07 12.87 17.40
C ILE A 31 -3.38 11.44 17.91
N LEU A 32 -3.77 10.53 17.01
CA LEU A 32 -4.08 9.15 17.35
C LEU A 32 -2.83 8.40 17.86
N LEU A 33 -1.68 8.57 17.20
CA LEU A 33 -0.41 7.97 17.62
C LEU A 33 0.02 8.48 18.99
N MET A 34 -0.11 9.77 19.26
CA MET A 34 0.17 10.33 20.59
C MET A 34 -0.76 9.74 21.65
N ALA A 35 -2.05 9.60 21.36
CA ALA A 35 -2.98 8.95 22.26
C ALA A 35 -2.56 7.50 22.58
N PHE A 36 -2.11 6.72 21.57
CA PHE A 36 -1.61 5.37 21.78
C PHE A 36 -0.34 5.33 22.63
N LEU A 37 0.60 6.27 22.43
CA LEU A 37 1.81 6.36 23.24
C LEU A 37 1.51 6.64 24.71
N PHE A 38 0.57 7.56 25.01
CA PHE A 38 0.18 7.86 26.38
C PHE A 38 -0.54 6.71 27.08
N VAL A 39 -1.19 5.85 26.31
CA VAL A 39 -1.97 4.71 26.83
C VAL A 39 -1.11 3.44 26.98
N ALA A 40 0.03 3.37 26.32
CA ALA A 40 0.94 2.22 26.31
C ALA A 40 1.74 2.12 27.65
N THR A 41 1.07 1.78 28.73
CA THR A 41 1.68 1.71 30.07
C THR A 41 2.24 0.33 30.42
N ASN A 42 1.65 -0.74 29.90
CA ASN A 42 2.08 -2.12 30.16
C ASN A 42 2.82 -2.70 28.94
N THR A 43 4.07 -2.30 28.78
CA THR A 43 4.90 -2.69 27.62
C THR A 43 5.22 -4.18 27.60
N ASP A 44 5.35 -4.82 28.75
CA ASP A 44 5.65 -6.26 28.86
C ASP A 44 4.51 -7.10 28.31
N PHE A 45 3.27 -6.78 28.68
CA PHE A 45 2.09 -7.41 28.12
C PHE A 45 1.98 -7.15 26.61
N ILE A 46 2.10 -5.88 26.18
CA ILE A 46 1.91 -5.48 24.77
C ILE A 46 2.92 -6.18 23.86
N ASN A 47 4.18 -6.28 24.28
CA ASN A 47 5.28 -6.83 23.47
C ASN A 47 5.43 -8.35 23.59
N SER A 48 4.71 -9.02 24.49
CA SER A 48 4.80 -10.47 24.68
C SER A 48 4.21 -11.20 23.45
N PHE A 49 5.00 -12.11 22.87
CA PHE A 49 4.55 -13.05 21.84
C PHE A 49 4.04 -14.39 22.43
N ASP A 50 4.09 -14.56 23.75
CA ASP A 50 3.52 -15.74 24.40
C ASP A 50 1.98 -15.65 24.42
N PRO A 51 1.26 -16.56 23.74
CA PRO A 51 -0.20 -16.53 23.69
C PRO A 51 -0.88 -16.69 25.07
N LYS A 52 -0.17 -17.22 26.09
CA LYS A 52 -0.67 -17.33 27.46
C LYS A 52 -0.66 -15.99 28.18
N VAL A 53 0.28 -15.10 27.82
CA VAL A 53 0.40 -13.75 28.37
C VAL A 53 -0.41 -12.76 27.55
N ASN A 54 -0.23 -12.79 26.23
CA ASN A 54 -0.89 -11.89 25.30
C ASN A 54 -1.56 -12.66 24.15
N PRO A 55 -2.86 -12.96 24.26
CA PRO A 55 -3.59 -13.70 23.24
C PRO A 55 -3.79 -12.91 21.92
N TYR A 56 -3.48 -11.61 21.91
CA TYR A 56 -3.68 -10.73 20.76
C TYR A 56 -2.44 -10.59 19.87
N GLY A 57 -1.30 -11.21 20.27
CA GLY A 57 -0.03 -11.12 19.56
C GLY A 57 0.81 -9.91 19.95
N GLY A 58 2.12 -10.12 20.03
CA GLY A 58 3.09 -9.11 20.46
C GLY A 58 3.14 -7.90 19.53
N GLY A 59 3.21 -6.70 20.11
CA GLY A 59 3.30 -5.44 19.40
C GLY A 59 2.01 -5.02 18.67
N SER A 60 0.89 -5.71 18.90
CA SER A 60 -0.35 -5.38 18.20
C SER A 60 -1.10 -4.21 18.85
N ILE A 61 -1.77 -3.39 18.03
CA ILE A 61 -2.67 -2.34 18.51
C ILE A 61 -3.82 -2.93 19.34
N ILE A 62 -4.23 -4.16 19.04
CA ILE A 62 -5.27 -4.87 19.79
C ILE A 62 -4.80 -5.15 21.23
N ALA A 63 -3.56 -5.59 21.40
CA ALA A 63 -2.97 -5.79 22.72
C ALA A 63 -2.88 -4.48 23.52
N LEU A 64 -2.48 -3.40 22.85
CA LEU A 64 -2.43 -2.06 23.43
C LEU A 64 -3.82 -1.61 23.91
N LEU A 65 -4.84 -1.74 23.06
CA LEU A 65 -6.20 -1.37 23.41
C LEU A 65 -6.78 -2.28 24.53
N ALA A 66 -6.46 -3.57 24.52
CA ALA A 66 -6.87 -4.48 25.57
C ALA A 66 -6.22 -4.14 26.93
N SER A 67 -4.93 -3.75 26.90
CA SER A 67 -4.20 -3.29 28.09
C SER A 67 -4.80 -2.00 28.67
N ALA A 68 -5.21 -1.09 27.79
CA ALA A 68 -5.72 0.23 28.20
C ALA A 68 -7.18 0.25 28.65
N LEU A 69 -8.04 -0.47 27.93
CA LEU A 69 -9.48 -0.44 28.10
C LEU A 69 -10.03 -1.64 28.88
N GLY A 70 -9.15 -2.62 29.15
CA GLY A 70 -9.59 -3.95 29.56
C GLY A 70 -10.33 -4.67 28.42
N THR A 71 -10.90 -5.85 28.72
CA THR A 71 -11.62 -6.67 27.73
C THR A 71 -13.15 -6.45 27.77
N GLY A 72 -13.59 -5.40 28.44
CA GLY A 72 -15.00 -5.05 28.65
C GLY A 72 -15.69 -4.45 27.42
N ILE A 73 -16.85 -3.82 27.67
CA ILE A 73 -17.70 -3.24 26.62
C ILE A 73 -16.98 -2.14 25.82
N LYS A 74 -16.15 -1.32 26.47
CA LYS A 74 -15.39 -0.24 25.83
C LYS A 74 -14.45 -0.78 24.75
N PHE A 75 -13.71 -1.84 25.07
CA PHE A 75 -12.83 -2.54 24.12
C PHE A 75 -13.63 -3.09 22.93
N LYS A 76 -14.75 -3.78 23.20
CA LYS A 76 -15.60 -4.34 22.14
C LYS A 76 -16.14 -3.27 21.20
N LEU A 77 -16.56 -2.12 21.72
CA LEU A 77 -17.05 -1.01 20.92
C LEU A 77 -15.96 -0.44 20.02
N VAL A 78 -14.75 -0.22 20.54
CA VAL A 78 -13.61 0.23 19.74
C VAL A 78 -13.27 -0.79 18.66
N MET A 79 -13.27 -2.08 18.98
CA MET A 79 -13.02 -3.14 17.99
C MET A 79 -14.07 -3.20 16.89
N ILE A 80 -15.35 -2.94 17.19
CA ILE A 80 -16.41 -2.83 16.18
C ILE A 80 -16.15 -1.64 15.26
N ILE A 81 -15.85 -0.47 15.83
CA ILE A 81 -15.59 0.76 15.05
C ILE A 81 -14.38 0.54 14.12
N THR A 82 -13.29 -0.02 14.63
CA THR A 82 -12.10 -0.29 13.80
C THR A 82 -12.37 -1.33 12.72
N THR A 83 -13.17 -2.36 13.00
CA THR A 83 -13.55 -3.38 12.02
C THR A 83 -14.40 -2.77 10.90
N VAL A 84 -15.39 -1.93 11.24
CA VAL A 84 -16.19 -1.21 10.25
C VAL A 84 -15.30 -0.29 9.41
N GLY A 85 -14.36 0.42 10.03
CA GLY A 85 -13.37 1.23 9.31
C GLY A 85 -12.53 0.42 8.32
N GLN A 86 -12.10 -0.79 8.70
CA GLN A 86 -11.37 -1.69 7.80
C GLN A 86 -12.22 -2.19 6.63
N ILE A 87 -13.51 -2.43 6.81
CA ILE A 87 -14.42 -2.79 5.70
C ILE A 87 -14.46 -1.67 4.66
N PHE A 88 -14.60 -0.40 5.09
CA PHE A 88 -14.54 0.73 4.17
C PHE A 88 -13.18 0.86 3.47
N CYS A 89 -12.09 0.63 4.19
CA CYS A 89 -10.75 0.64 3.61
C CYS A 89 -10.59 -0.43 2.53
N VAL A 90 -10.99 -1.68 2.81
CA VAL A 90 -10.94 -2.78 1.83
C VAL A 90 -11.79 -2.47 0.61
N THR A 91 -12.99 -1.92 0.79
CA THR A 91 -13.88 -1.53 -0.30
C THR A 91 -13.24 -0.46 -1.20
N ALA A 92 -12.61 0.55 -0.60
CA ALA A 92 -11.89 1.58 -1.34
C ALA A 92 -10.68 1.03 -2.11
N CYS A 93 -9.89 0.16 -1.49
CA CYS A 93 -8.76 -0.51 -2.13
C CYS A 93 -9.21 -1.40 -3.31
N LEU A 94 -10.28 -2.18 -3.12
CA LEU A 94 -10.83 -3.04 -4.16
C LEU A 94 -11.36 -2.22 -5.34
N THR A 95 -12.05 -1.11 -5.05
CA THR A 95 -12.52 -0.17 -6.08
C THR A 95 -11.36 0.41 -6.87
N SER A 96 -10.32 0.91 -6.20
CA SER A 96 -9.13 1.46 -6.86
C SER A 96 -8.40 0.43 -7.71
N CYS A 97 -8.19 -0.77 -7.18
CA CYS A 97 -7.49 -1.86 -7.87
C CYS A 97 -8.25 -2.33 -9.11
N SER A 98 -9.56 -2.57 -8.98
CA SER A 98 -10.39 -3.03 -10.10
C SER A 98 -10.50 -2.00 -11.22
N ARG A 99 -10.56 -0.69 -10.89
CA ARG A 99 -10.58 0.38 -11.89
C ARG A 99 -9.24 0.56 -12.58
N MET A 100 -8.14 0.43 -11.86
CA MET A 100 -6.81 0.43 -12.46
C MET A 100 -6.63 -0.77 -13.40
N MET A 101 -7.09 -1.96 -13.00
CA MET A 101 -7.08 -3.16 -13.86
C MET A 101 -7.93 -2.97 -15.12
N TYR A 102 -9.10 -2.34 -14.98
CA TYR A 102 -9.96 -1.97 -16.10
C TYR A 102 -9.25 -1.01 -17.07
N ALA A 103 -8.68 0.09 -16.55
CA ALA A 103 -7.99 1.11 -17.36
C ALA A 103 -6.81 0.51 -18.13
N PHE A 104 -5.95 -0.27 -17.47
CA PHE A 104 -4.83 -0.95 -18.12
C PHE A 104 -5.29 -1.96 -19.18
N SER A 105 -6.43 -2.62 -18.94
CA SER A 105 -7.01 -3.57 -19.90
C SER A 105 -7.61 -2.86 -21.10
N ARG A 106 -8.24 -1.70 -20.90
CA ARG A 106 -8.74 -0.82 -21.96
C ARG A 106 -7.60 -0.36 -22.87
N ASP A 107 -6.48 0.03 -22.26
CA ASP A 107 -5.30 0.52 -22.96
C ASP A 107 -4.50 -0.63 -23.62
N GLY A 108 -4.87 -1.87 -23.34
CA GLY A 108 -4.21 -3.05 -23.89
C GLY A 108 -2.93 -3.43 -23.14
N ALA A 109 -2.69 -2.93 -21.94
CA ALA A 109 -1.48 -3.20 -21.16
C ALA A 109 -1.51 -4.50 -20.36
N VAL A 110 -2.62 -5.23 -20.30
CA VAL A 110 -2.77 -6.44 -19.49
C VAL A 110 -3.13 -7.64 -20.38
N PRO A 111 -2.51 -8.81 -20.17
CA PRO A 111 -2.91 -10.04 -20.85
C PRO A 111 -4.38 -10.36 -20.55
N GLY A 112 -5.12 -10.82 -21.58
CA GLY A 112 -6.55 -11.12 -21.42
C GLY A 112 -7.43 -9.89 -21.21
N GLY A 113 -7.00 -8.69 -21.60
CA GLY A 113 -7.71 -7.43 -21.42
C GLY A 113 -9.15 -7.42 -21.90
N ASN A 114 -9.49 -8.25 -22.88
CA ASN A 114 -10.87 -8.37 -23.36
C ASN A 114 -11.86 -8.89 -22.30
N ALA A 115 -11.39 -9.67 -21.31
CA ALA A 115 -12.21 -10.12 -20.19
C ALA A 115 -12.33 -9.04 -19.09
N TRP A 116 -11.23 -8.36 -18.79
CA TRP A 116 -11.13 -7.40 -17.69
C TRP A 116 -11.78 -6.04 -18.00
N LYS A 117 -11.81 -5.64 -19.28
CA LYS A 117 -12.45 -4.39 -19.73
C LYS A 117 -13.98 -4.48 -19.90
N LYS A 118 -14.57 -5.66 -19.68
CA LYS A 118 -16.04 -5.78 -19.74
C LYS A 118 -16.69 -5.14 -18.54
N VAL A 119 -17.65 -4.27 -18.79
CA VAL A 119 -18.50 -3.64 -17.77
C VAL A 119 -19.91 -4.21 -17.82
N ASN A 120 -20.58 -4.26 -16.68
CA ASN A 120 -21.99 -4.65 -16.61
C ASN A 120 -22.92 -3.48 -16.99
N ALA A 121 -24.24 -3.70 -16.91
CA ALA A 121 -25.25 -2.67 -17.23
C ALA A 121 -25.15 -1.39 -16.38
N HIS A 122 -24.48 -1.47 -15.22
CA HIS A 122 -24.25 -0.34 -14.31
C HIS A 122 -22.86 0.29 -14.48
N GLY A 123 -22.09 -0.05 -15.52
CA GLY A 123 -20.76 0.47 -15.76
C GLY A 123 -19.66 -0.08 -14.82
N VAL A 124 -19.94 -1.15 -14.07
CA VAL A 124 -18.98 -1.76 -13.13
C VAL A 124 -18.19 -2.86 -13.83
N PRO A 125 -16.84 -2.87 -13.77
CA PRO A 125 -16.00 -3.93 -14.32
C PRO A 125 -15.97 -5.16 -13.40
N LEU A 126 -17.07 -5.91 -13.36
CA LEU A 126 -17.30 -7.01 -12.41
C LEU A 126 -16.17 -8.06 -12.46
N ASN A 127 -15.69 -8.41 -13.65
CA ASN A 127 -14.61 -9.40 -13.79
C ASN A 127 -13.31 -8.90 -13.13
N ALA A 128 -12.97 -7.62 -13.28
CA ALA A 128 -11.81 -7.02 -12.63
C ALA A 128 -11.98 -6.96 -11.10
N VAL A 129 -13.19 -6.67 -10.61
CA VAL A 129 -13.51 -6.69 -9.16
C VAL A 129 -13.31 -8.10 -8.59
N MET A 130 -13.90 -9.11 -9.24
CA MET A 130 -13.78 -10.51 -8.79
C MET A 130 -12.33 -11.00 -8.83
N ALA A 131 -11.60 -10.70 -9.89
CA ALA A 131 -10.19 -11.07 -10.00
C ALA A 131 -9.34 -10.41 -8.91
N SER A 132 -9.56 -9.12 -8.64
CA SER A 132 -8.85 -8.39 -7.56
C SER A 132 -9.18 -8.96 -6.19
N ALA A 133 -10.43 -9.32 -5.93
CA ALA A 133 -10.85 -9.92 -4.67
C ALA A 133 -10.22 -11.31 -4.47
N VAL A 134 -10.28 -12.17 -5.49
CA VAL A 134 -9.68 -13.52 -5.44
C VAL A 134 -8.16 -13.43 -5.28
N ALA A 135 -7.49 -12.56 -6.03
CA ALA A 135 -6.06 -12.34 -5.89
C ALA A 135 -5.69 -11.85 -4.48
N GLY A 136 -6.47 -10.93 -3.90
CA GLY A 136 -6.31 -10.47 -2.52
C GLY A 136 -6.42 -11.61 -1.52
N ILE A 137 -7.43 -12.48 -1.65
CA ILE A 137 -7.60 -13.66 -0.78
C ILE A 137 -6.38 -14.59 -0.92
N ILE A 138 -5.96 -14.92 -2.14
CA ILE A 138 -4.81 -15.81 -2.38
C ILE A 138 -3.53 -15.23 -1.76
N LEU A 139 -3.28 -13.93 -1.91
CA LEU A 139 -2.10 -13.26 -1.35
C LEU A 139 -2.10 -13.21 0.18
N THR A 140 -3.26 -13.31 0.82
CA THR A 140 -3.37 -13.34 2.28
C THR A 140 -3.30 -14.75 2.87
N LEU A 141 -3.47 -15.82 2.07
CA LEU A 141 -3.40 -17.21 2.56
C LEU A 141 -2.09 -17.52 3.32
N PRO A 142 -0.90 -17.09 2.90
CA PRO A 142 0.33 -17.35 3.65
C PRO A 142 0.33 -16.75 5.07
N ALA A 143 -0.47 -15.72 5.32
CA ALA A 143 -0.59 -15.14 6.66
C ALA A 143 -1.35 -16.05 7.66
N LEU A 144 -2.05 -17.08 7.18
CA LEU A 144 -2.70 -18.09 8.01
C LEU A 144 -1.69 -19.07 8.64
N TRP A 145 -0.51 -19.22 8.02
CA TRP A 145 0.57 -20.03 8.60
C TRP A 145 1.31 -19.19 9.64
N LYS A 146 1.07 -19.53 10.89
CA LYS A 146 1.76 -18.88 12.00
C LYS A 146 3.24 -19.24 11.97
N SER A 147 4.11 -18.22 12.06
CA SER A 147 5.51 -18.43 12.38
C SER A 147 5.64 -19.12 13.74
N PRO A 148 6.70 -19.94 13.99
CA PRO A 148 7.00 -20.50 15.31
C PRO A 148 7.07 -19.43 16.41
N THR A 149 7.42 -18.19 16.05
CA THR A 149 7.46 -17.02 16.96
C THR A 149 6.12 -16.31 17.10
N GLY A 150 5.05 -16.78 16.43
CA GLY A 150 3.74 -16.12 16.41
C GLY A 150 3.68 -14.82 15.58
N ALA A 151 4.81 -14.38 15.00
CA ALA A 151 4.84 -13.16 14.20
C ALA A 151 4.23 -13.38 12.80
N PRO A 152 3.34 -12.49 12.31
CA PRO A 152 2.73 -12.60 10.99
C PRO A 152 3.68 -12.11 9.89
N THR A 153 4.83 -12.79 9.71
CA THR A 153 5.90 -12.37 8.78
C THR A 153 5.41 -12.20 7.35
N ALA A 154 4.55 -13.12 6.88
CA ALA A 154 3.98 -13.03 5.54
C ALA A 154 3.09 -11.79 5.37
N PHE A 155 2.34 -11.41 6.39
CA PHE A 155 1.53 -10.18 6.38
C PHE A 155 2.42 -8.94 6.27
N TYR A 156 3.49 -8.85 7.06
CA TYR A 156 4.44 -7.73 6.98
C TYR A 156 5.10 -7.65 5.61
N ALA A 157 5.47 -8.78 5.01
CA ALA A 157 6.03 -8.81 3.66
C ALA A 157 5.06 -8.26 2.62
N VAL A 158 3.79 -8.68 2.63
CA VAL A 158 2.76 -8.20 1.69
C VAL A 158 2.52 -6.69 1.84
N VAL A 159 2.43 -6.20 3.09
CA VAL A 159 2.25 -4.76 3.36
C VAL A 159 3.46 -3.96 2.86
N SER A 160 4.68 -4.42 3.13
CA SER A 160 5.90 -3.75 2.67
C SER A 160 6.01 -3.70 1.15
N VAL A 161 5.68 -4.81 0.46
CA VAL A 161 5.64 -4.86 -1.01
C VAL A 161 4.64 -3.84 -1.56
N CYS A 162 3.45 -3.74 -0.97
CA CYS A 162 2.42 -2.79 -1.38
C CYS A 162 2.94 -1.34 -1.27
N VAL A 163 3.53 -0.98 -0.13
CA VAL A 163 4.06 0.37 0.10
C VAL A 163 5.19 0.68 -0.86
N ILE A 164 6.20 -0.19 -0.98
CA ILE A 164 7.36 0.02 -1.86
C ILE A 164 6.88 0.21 -3.32
N SER A 165 5.99 -0.67 -3.79
CA SER A 165 5.54 -0.63 -5.19
C SER A 165 4.77 0.65 -5.51
N LEU A 166 3.89 1.11 -4.61
CA LEU A 166 3.15 2.37 -4.77
C LEU A 166 4.07 3.58 -4.72
N TYR A 167 5.00 3.63 -3.78
CA TYR A 167 5.95 4.73 -3.67
C TYR A 167 6.85 4.82 -4.90
N LEU A 168 7.37 3.70 -5.42
CA LEU A 168 8.15 3.67 -6.66
C LEU A 168 7.32 4.13 -7.86
N ALA A 169 6.06 3.69 -7.96
CA ALA A 169 5.16 4.13 -9.03
C ALA A 169 4.89 5.65 -9.00
N PHE A 170 4.78 6.25 -7.82
CA PHE A 170 4.63 7.70 -7.67
C PHE A 170 5.95 8.45 -7.85
N MET A 171 7.08 7.87 -7.49
CA MET A 171 8.40 8.48 -7.66
C MET A 171 8.74 8.74 -9.12
N ILE A 172 8.40 7.80 -10.01
CA ILE A 172 8.74 7.88 -11.43
C ILE A 172 8.23 9.19 -12.09
N PRO A 173 6.94 9.54 -12.04
CA PRO A 173 6.45 10.79 -12.63
C PRO A 173 7.03 12.04 -11.95
N ILE A 174 7.29 12.00 -10.64
CA ILE A 174 7.93 13.11 -9.92
C ILE A 174 9.36 13.30 -10.43
N TYR A 175 10.13 12.22 -10.58
CA TYR A 175 11.47 12.26 -11.14
C TYR A 175 11.48 12.73 -12.60
N LEU A 176 10.56 12.23 -13.42
CA LEU A 176 10.41 12.67 -14.80
C LEU A 176 10.05 14.15 -14.91
N ARG A 177 9.25 14.67 -13.97
CA ARG A 177 8.97 16.10 -13.87
C ARG A 177 10.24 16.92 -13.62
N LEU A 178 11.12 16.44 -12.73
CA LEU A 178 12.43 17.09 -12.50
C LEU A 178 13.30 17.08 -13.77
N LYS A 179 13.37 15.92 -14.43
CA LYS A 179 14.16 15.74 -15.64
C LYS A 179 13.65 16.60 -16.82
N ALA A 180 12.34 16.76 -16.95
CA ALA A 180 11.74 17.58 -18.00
C ALA A 180 12.00 19.08 -17.81
N GLY A 181 12.24 19.54 -16.59
CA GLY A 181 12.57 20.93 -16.30
C GLY A 181 11.57 21.92 -16.91
N ASP A 182 12.08 22.86 -17.67
CA ASP A 182 11.29 23.94 -18.28
C ASP A 182 10.51 23.49 -19.54
N SER A 183 10.82 22.31 -20.10
CA SER A 183 10.06 21.76 -21.23
C SER A 183 8.68 21.22 -20.82
N PHE A 184 8.45 21.01 -19.54
CA PHE A 184 7.18 20.53 -19.02
C PHE A 184 6.12 21.64 -19.02
N LYS A 185 4.99 21.38 -19.67
CA LYS A 185 3.83 22.27 -19.64
C LYS A 185 2.95 21.94 -18.44
N PRO A 186 2.93 22.77 -17.38
CA PRO A 186 2.11 22.50 -16.20
C PRO A 186 0.62 22.61 -16.52
N GLY A 187 -0.19 21.86 -15.78
CA GLY A 187 -1.64 22.00 -15.78
C GLY A 187 -2.11 23.23 -14.98
N GLN A 188 -3.41 23.31 -14.74
CA GLN A 188 -4.02 24.41 -13.98
C GLN A 188 -3.51 24.49 -12.54
N TRP A 189 -3.26 23.35 -11.89
CA TRP A 189 -2.64 23.29 -10.58
C TRP A 189 -1.14 23.09 -10.72
N THR A 190 -0.35 23.98 -10.14
CA THR A 190 1.10 23.93 -10.22
C THR A 190 1.77 24.38 -8.94
N LEU A 191 2.94 23.80 -8.65
CA LEU A 191 3.81 24.22 -7.54
C LEU A 191 4.64 25.48 -7.86
N GLY A 192 4.51 26.02 -9.06
CA GLY A 192 5.32 27.17 -9.52
C GLY A 192 6.82 26.87 -9.43
N SER A 193 7.61 27.85 -9.01
CA SER A 193 9.07 27.72 -8.87
C SER A 193 9.50 26.73 -7.78
N LYS A 194 8.60 26.39 -6.85
CA LYS A 194 8.90 25.50 -5.72
C LYS A 194 9.03 24.04 -6.13
N TYR A 195 8.63 23.66 -7.34
CA TYR A 195 8.62 22.26 -7.78
C TYR A 195 10.01 21.61 -7.71
N LYS A 196 11.08 22.36 -7.99
CA LYS A 196 12.45 21.79 -8.02
C LYS A 196 12.82 21.18 -6.66
N TRP A 197 12.77 21.97 -5.60
CA TRP A 197 13.14 21.50 -4.27
C TRP A 197 12.12 20.50 -3.71
N MET A 198 10.81 20.72 -3.92
CA MET A 198 9.77 19.80 -3.41
C MET A 198 9.82 18.43 -4.08
N CYS A 199 9.97 18.38 -5.41
CA CYS A 199 10.10 17.10 -6.10
C CYS A 199 11.42 16.40 -5.77
N THR A 200 12.53 17.15 -5.58
CA THR A 200 13.81 16.57 -5.17
C THR A 200 13.69 15.95 -3.76
N LEU A 201 13.07 16.69 -2.83
CA LEU A 201 12.83 16.18 -1.48
C LEU A 201 11.94 14.92 -1.49
N ALA A 202 10.85 14.95 -2.27
CA ALA A 202 9.95 13.80 -2.39
C ALA A 202 10.65 12.56 -2.97
N VAL A 203 11.48 12.71 -4.01
CA VAL A 203 12.25 11.60 -4.56
C VAL A 203 13.26 11.05 -3.54
N ALA A 204 13.96 11.93 -2.82
CA ALA A 204 14.90 11.51 -1.79
C ALA A 204 14.20 10.80 -0.62
N GLU A 205 13.07 11.35 -0.14
CA GLU A 205 12.26 10.75 0.91
C GLU A 205 11.77 9.35 0.50
N ILE A 206 11.18 9.22 -0.70
CA ILE A 206 10.69 7.92 -1.20
C ILE A 206 11.84 6.91 -1.28
N ALA A 207 13.01 7.33 -1.76
CA ALA A 207 14.18 6.44 -1.83
C ALA A 207 14.62 5.97 -0.43
N ILE A 208 14.73 6.88 0.55
CA ILE A 208 15.09 6.57 1.93
C ILE A 208 14.07 5.63 2.56
N ILE A 209 12.79 5.96 2.48
CA ILE A 209 11.71 5.14 3.06
C ILE A 209 11.66 3.75 2.41
N SER A 210 11.86 3.66 1.09
CA SER A 210 11.92 2.36 0.40
C SER A 210 13.07 1.50 0.92
N ILE A 211 14.24 2.10 1.23
CA ILE A 211 15.36 1.40 1.86
C ILE A 211 14.97 0.87 3.25
N TYR A 212 14.29 1.69 4.08
CA TYR A 212 13.82 1.23 5.38
C TYR A 212 12.90 0.01 5.29
N PHE A 213 11.99 -0.03 4.33
CA PHE A 213 11.10 -1.17 4.13
C PHE A 213 11.80 -2.43 3.61
N ILE A 214 13.02 -2.30 3.10
CA ILE A 214 13.85 -3.43 2.65
C ILE A 214 14.65 -4.03 3.81
N LEU A 215 14.96 -3.25 4.84
CA LEU A 215 15.77 -3.71 5.97
C LEU A 215 15.07 -4.83 6.77
N PRO A 216 15.84 -5.72 7.41
CA PRO A 216 15.28 -6.75 8.28
C PRO A 216 14.49 -6.16 9.45
N PHE A 217 13.34 -6.76 9.77
CA PHE A 217 12.51 -6.33 10.91
C PHE A 217 13.12 -6.67 12.27
N ALA A 218 14.01 -7.67 12.31
CA ALA A 218 14.68 -8.12 13.53
C ALA A 218 16.13 -8.52 13.23
N PRO A 219 17.05 -8.43 14.19
CA PRO A 219 18.44 -8.86 14.02
C PRO A 219 18.59 -10.30 13.53
N ALA A 220 17.70 -11.20 13.97
CA ALA A 220 17.65 -12.60 13.55
C ALA A 220 17.30 -12.79 12.05
N GLY A 221 16.80 -11.76 11.37
CA GLY A 221 16.54 -11.75 9.93
C GLY A 221 17.74 -11.30 9.08
N THR A 222 18.87 -10.93 9.71
CA THR A 222 20.05 -10.46 9.00
C THR A 222 20.96 -11.64 8.68
N PRO A 223 21.31 -11.91 7.40
CA PRO A 223 22.26 -12.95 7.05
C PRO A 223 23.61 -12.73 7.75
N GLY A 224 24.16 -13.80 8.33
CA GLY A 224 25.39 -13.75 9.11
C GLY A 224 25.23 -13.50 10.61
N ASN A 225 24.02 -13.25 11.11
CA ASN A 225 23.75 -13.23 12.56
C ASN A 225 23.77 -14.65 13.13
N LYS A 226 24.29 -14.83 14.35
CA LYS A 226 24.38 -16.13 15.02
C LYS A 226 22.99 -16.77 15.26
N ASP A 227 21.99 -15.93 15.47
CA ASP A 227 20.59 -16.34 15.73
C ASP A 227 19.72 -16.26 14.48
N PHE A 228 20.32 -16.37 13.28
CA PHE A 228 19.62 -16.24 12.02
C PHE A 228 18.50 -17.26 11.87
N THR A 229 17.32 -16.79 11.53
CA THR A 229 16.15 -17.62 11.22
C THR A 229 15.46 -17.14 9.95
N TRP A 230 15.08 -18.07 9.09
CA TRP A 230 14.33 -17.75 7.88
C TRP A 230 12.97 -17.08 8.17
N THR A 231 12.39 -17.36 9.33
CA THR A 231 11.10 -16.78 9.74
C THR A 231 11.18 -15.30 10.13
N ALA A 232 12.38 -14.78 10.38
CA ALA A 232 12.63 -13.38 10.70
C ALA A 232 13.09 -12.55 9.49
N VAL A 233 13.32 -13.20 8.34
CA VAL A 233 13.77 -12.51 7.11
C VAL A 233 12.68 -11.62 6.56
N ASN A 234 13.05 -10.42 6.12
CA ASN A 234 12.16 -9.56 5.36
C ASN A 234 12.12 -10.02 3.90
N TYR A 235 11.02 -10.65 3.50
CA TYR A 235 10.82 -11.14 2.14
C TYR A 235 10.38 -10.05 1.13
N ALA A 236 10.12 -8.82 1.58
CA ALA A 236 9.68 -7.74 0.70
C ALA A 236 10.64 -7.47 -0.48
N PRO A 237 11.99 -7.43 -0.29
CA PRO A 237 12.91 -7.26 -1.41
C PRO A 237 12.85 -8.38 -2.44
N LEU A 238 12.72 -9.63 -1.98
CA LEU A 238 12.65 -10.80 -2.86
C LEU A 238 11.35 -10.79 -3.68
N VAL A 239 10.22 -10.51 -3.04
CA VAL A 239 8.92 -10.47 -3.70
C VAL A 239 8.84 -9.29 -4.67
N THR A 240 9.25 -8.09 -4.24
CA THR A 240 9.23 -6.89 -5.10
C THR A 240 10.21 -7.04 -6.26
N GLY A 241 11.45 -7.45 -5.97
CA GLY A 241 12.46 -7.66 -7.00
C GLY A 241 12.06 -8.76 -7.99
N GLY A 242 11.54 -9.87 -7.49
CA GLY A 242 11.03 -10.95 -8.33
C GLY A 242 9.89 -10.51 -9.24
N ALA A 243 8.92 -9.78 -8.71
CA ALA A 243 7.82 -9.21 -9.48
C ALA A 243 8.31 -8.25 -10.57
N LEU A 244 9.25 -7.36 -10.25
CA LEU A 244 9.83 -6.43 -11.22
C LEU A 244 10.61 -7.16 -12.32
N ILE A 245 11.36 -8.20 -11.98
CA ILE A 245 12.08 -9.03 -12.95
C ILE A 245 11.10 -9.75 -13.88
N ILE A 246 10.05 -10.36 -13.34
CA ILE A 246 9.01 -11.05 -14.13
C ILE A 246 8.33 -10.06 -15.08
N LEU A 247 7.96 -8.88 -14.60
CA LEU A 247 7.34 -7.83 -15.41
C LEU A 247 8.31 -7.32 -16.49
N TRP A 248 9.59 -7.17 -16.18
CA TRP A 248 10.61 -6.74 -17.13
C TRP A 248 10.83 -7.80 -18.23
N ILE A 249 10.93 -9.08 -17.86
CA ILE A 249 11.04 -10.20 -18.81
C ILE A 249 9.79 -10.23 -19.72
N TRP A 250 8.61 -10.17 -19.13
CA TRP A 250 7.35 -10.11 -19.89
C TRP A 250 7.30 -8.91 -20.84
N TRP A 251 7.73 -7.74 -20.39
CA TRP A 251 7.86 -6.57 -21.25
C TRP A 251 8.76 -6.83 -22.45
N GLN A 252 9.96 -7.35 -22.24
CA GLN A 252 10.92 -7.59 -23.32
C GLN A 252 10.43 -8.67 -24.31
N LEU A 253 9.83 -9.73 -23.81
CA LEU A 253 9.41 -10.86 -24.64
C LEU A 253 8.11 -10.59 -25.41
N SER A 254 7.16 -9.88 -24.80
CA SER A 254 5.80 -9.76 -25.32
C SER A 254 5.30 -8.31 -25.41
N ALA A 255 5.16 -7.60 -24.28
CA ALA A 255 4.40 -6.38 -24.19
C ALA A 255 4.95 -5.25 -25.08
N LYS A 256 6.26 -5.11 -25.18
CA LYS A 256 6.94 -4.12 -26.04
C LYS A 256 6.54 -4.20 -27.52
N LYS A 257 6.09 -5.38 -27.99
CA LYS A 257 5.75 -5.59 -29.40
C LYS A 257 4.38 -5.07 -29.78
N TRP A 258 3.48 -4.93 -28.83
CA TRP A 258 2.06 -4.60 -29.10
C TRP A 258 1.50 -3.45 -28.25
N PHE A 259 2.15 -3.06 -27.19
CA PHE A 259 1.70 -1.95 -26.36
C PHE A 259 2.14 -0.60 -26.97
N THR A 260 1.18 0.22 -27.31
CA THR A 260 1.40 1.53 -27.97
C THR A 260 1.19 2.73 -27.04
N GLY A 261 0.98 2.49 -25.75
CA GLY A 261 0.71 3.53 -24.75
C GLY A 261 -0.79 3.70 -24.45
N PRO A 262 -1.14 4.64 -23.56
CA PRO A 262 -2.52 4.89 -23.17
C PRO A 262 -3.37 5.32 -24.34
N LYS A 263 -4.57 4.74 -24.46
CA LYS A 263 -5.55 5.13 -25.48
C LYS A 263 -6.37 6.30 -24.96
N ARG A 264 -6.37 7.40 -25.67
CA ARG A 264 -7.29 8.51 -25.38
C ARG A 264 -8.71 8.06 -25.72
N THR A 265 -9.56 7.98 -24.72
CA THR A 265 -11.01 7.91 -24.90
C THR A 265 -11.47 9.35 -25.12
N ILE A 266 -11.91 9.64 -26.34
CA ILE A 266 -12.57 10.91 -26.67
C ILE A 266 -13.98 10.83 -26.12
#